data_827a0e8ac0e74ec9d23bacdb0f52e217
#
_entry.id   827a0e8ac0e74ec9d23bacdb0f52e217
#
_cell.length_a   1.000
_cell.length_b   1.000
_cell.length_c   1.000
_cell.angle_alpha   90.00
_cell.angle_beta   90.00
_cell.angle_gamma   90.00
#
_symmetry.space_group_name_H-M   'P 1'
#
loop_
_entity.id
_entity.type
_entity.pdbx_description
1 polymer ?
#
loop_
_entity_poly.entity_id
_entity_poly.type
_entity_poly.pdbx_seq_one_letter_code
_entity_poly.pdbx_strand_id
1 'polypeptide(L)'
;MTLIKSISGIRGTIGGKPGDTLNPLDIVKFTSAYATFIRRSGKSKSNTIVVGRDGRISGDMVRNIVCGTLMGIGYDVVNIGMATTPTTELAVAMQQAAGGIIITASHNPRQWNALKLLNEKGEFLTAADGEEVLSIAEREDFEYASVDNLGKYTEDNSFNQRHIDSVLNLKLVDREAIKNAHFKVLVDAVNSVGGIIMPQFLDALDVEYKILNGEPTGDFAHNPEPLAKNLGEIMGEMAKGGYDLGIVVDPDVDRLVFISENGEMFGEEYTLVSVADYVLSKTPGNTVSNLSSTRALRDVTERHGGKYTAAAVGEVNVTTQMKNVNAVIGGEGNGGVIYPESHYGRDALVGVALFLSHLAHKGCTASELKASYPEYFMAKNRIDLTPTADIDAILAKVKEVYSNEEIIDIDGVKINFANSWVHLRKSNTEPIIRVYSEASTLQEAEELGEKLIAVVQSMAK
;
A
#
# COMPACT_ATOMS: atom_id res chain seq x y z
N MET A 1 2.54 4.75 24.47
CA MET A 1 1.25 4.63 23.73
C MET A 1 1.57 4.34 22.27
N THR A 2 1.02 3.24 21.71
CA THR A 2 1.23 2.85 20.31
C THR A 2 -0.08 2.81 19.51
N LEU A 3 -1.24 3.06 20.16
CA LEU A 3 -2.53 3.12 19.47
C LEU A 3 -2.59 4.36 18.59
N ILE A 4 -2.61 4.13 17.27
CA ILE A 4 -2.71 5.15 16.25
C ILE A 4 -4.10 5.04 15.62
N LYS A 5 -4.84 6.14 15.68
CA LYS A 5 -6.16 6.31 15.09
C LYS A 5 -6.00 7.20 13.87
N SER A 6 -6.08 6.65 12.68
CA SER A 6 -5.85 7.39 11.44
C SER A 6 -6.89 7.04 10.38
N ILE A 7 -6.91 7.82 9.32
CA ILE A 7 -7.74 7.58 8.12
C ILE A 7 -7.49 6.18 7.54
N SER A 8 -6.23 5.71 7.59
CA SER A 8 -5.84 4.39 7.08
C SER A 8 -6.15 3.24 8.05
N GLY A 9 -6.95 3.49 9.08
CA GLY A 9 -7.39 2.48 10.05
C GLY A 9 -6.85 2.69 11.46
N ILE A 10 -7.23 1.78 12.34
CA ILE A 10 -6.87 1.75 13.76
C ILE A 10 -5.76 0.73 13.95
N ARG A 11 -4.56 1.16 14.29
CA ARG A 11 -3.39 0.28 14.43
C ARG A 11 -2.71 0.44 15.78
N GLY A 12 -2.05 -0.61 16.26
CA GLY A 12 -1.27 -0.56 17.48
C GLY A 12 -0.53 -1.87 17.73
N THR A 13 0.38 -1.87 18.70
CA THR A 13 0.96 -3.11 19.22
C THR A 13 -0.11 -3.89 19.98
N ILE A 14 -0.09 -5.20 19.85
CA ILE A 14 -1.05 -6.08 20.52
C ILE A 14 -0.66 -6.24 22.00
N GLY A 15 -1.66 -6.18 22.87
CA GLY A 15 -1.50 -6.29 24.33
C GLY A 15 -1.47 -4.93 25.03
N GLY A 16 -1.16 -4.91 26.33
CA GLY A 16 -1.08 -3.68 27.11
C GLY A 16 -2.41 -3.19 27.66
N LYS A 17 -2.49 -1.91 28.00
CA LYS A 17 -3.69 -1.30 28.61
C LYS A 17 -4.65 -0.78 27.53
N PRO A 18 -5.98 -0.83 27.80
CA PRO A 18 -6.97 -0.22 26.92
C PRO A 18 -6.67 1.27 26.65
N GLY A 19 -6.77 1.66 25.38
CA GLY A 19 -6.49 3.01 24.93
C GLY A 19 -5.02 3.33 24.64
N ASP A 20 -4.06 2.52 25.12
CA ASP A 20 -2.62 2.71 24.88
C ASP A 20 -2.11 1.89 23.69
N THR A 21 -2.75 0.77 23.41
CA THR A 21 -2.35 -0.22 22.41
C THR A 21 -3.60 -0.80 21.76
N LEU A 22 -3.46 -1.64 20.72
CA LEU A 22 -4.58 -2.36 20.15
C LEU A 22 -4.87 -3.63 20.98
N ASN A 23 -5.91 -3.59 21.78
CA ASN A 23 -6.32 -4.69 22.68
C ASN A 23 -7.78 -5.09 22.42
N PRO A 24 -8.30 -6.17 23.04
CA PRO A 24 -9.65 -6.65 22.79
C PRO A 24 -10.76 -5.61 22.96
N LEU A 25 -10.67 -4.71 23.95
CA LEU A 25 -11.69 -3.68 24.18
C LEU A 25 -11.67 -2.62 23.08
N ASP A 26 -10.48 -2.20 22.64
CA ASP A 26 -10.33 -1.28 21.52
C ASP A 26 -10.85 -1.89 20.21
N ILE A 27 -10.59 -3.19 19.98
CA ILE A 27 -11.11 -3.90 18.79
C ILE A 27 -12.64 -3.90 18.79
N VAL A 28 -13.28 -4.24 19.91
CA VAL A 28 -14.76 -4.17 20.03
C VAL A 28 -15.25 -2.75 19.76
N LYS A 29 -14.65 -1.75 20.41
CA LYS A 29 -15.04 -0.35 20.32
C LYS A 29 -15.02 0.18 18.88
N PHE A 30 -13.89 0.00 18.19
CA PHE A 30 -13.74 0.52 16.82
C PHE A 30 -14.52 -0.29 15.79
N THR A 31 -14.66 -1.60 15.97
CA THR A 31 -15.53 -2.43 15.12
C THR A 31 -17.00 -2.01 15.28
N SER A 32 -17.45 -1.75 16.49
CA SER A 32 -18.83 -1.28 16.77
C SER A 32 -19.08 0.09 16.15
N ALA A 33 -18.12 1.01 16.28
CA ALA A 33 -18.21 2.34 15.69
C ALA A 33 -18.25 2.29 14.17
N TYR A 34 -17.39 1.48 13.55
CA TYR A 34 -17.38 1.28 12.10
C TYR A 34 -18.70 0.70 11.59
N ALA A 35 -19.21 -0.38 12.22
CA ALA A 35 -20.49 -0.99 11.83
C ALA A 35 -21.66 0.00 11.93
N THR A 36 -21.65 0.83 12.97
CA THR A 36 -22.66 1.89 13.16
C THR A 36 -22.54 2.96 12.08
N PHE A 37 -21.32 3.39 11.75
CA PHE A 37 -21.05 4.33 10.66
C PHE A 37 -21.59 3.79 9.33
N ILE A 38 -21.25 2.54 8.97
CA ILE A 38 -21.71 1.91 7.72
C ILE A 38 -23.25 1.91 7.64
N ARG A 39 -23.93 1.55 8.73
CA ARG A 39 -25.41 1.57 8.78
C ARG A 39 -25.98 2.97 8.59
N ARG A 40 -25.42 3.96 9.28
CA ARG A 40 -25.88 5.36 9.22
C ARG A 40 -25.59 6.03 7.89
N SER A 41 -24.54 5.62 7.21
CA SER A 41 -24.18 6.17 5.90
C SER A 41 -25.26 5.92 4.84
N GLY A 42 -26.01 4.83 4.96
CA GLY A 42 -27.08 4.45 4.03
C GLY A 42 -26.61 4.20 2.58
N LYS A 43 -25.29 4.12 2.36
CA LYS A 43 -24.68 3.95 1.02
C LYS A 43 -24.93 2.56 0.43
N SER A 44 -25.16 1.55 1.26
CA SER A 44 -25.49 0.18 0.85
C SER A 44 -26.77 -0.32 1.50
N LYS A 45 -27.52 -1.17 0.78
CA LYS A 45 -28.68 -1.90 1.32
C LYS A 45 -28.29 -3.29 1.86
N SER A 46 -27.07 -3.71 1.65
CA SER A 46 -26.55 -4.98 2.13
C SER A 46 -26.40 -4.96 3.65
N ASN A 47 -26.61 -6.11 4.28
CA ASN A 47 -26.33 -6.31 5.71
C ASN A 47 -25.07 -7.18 5.92
N THR A 48 -24.19 -7.26 4.93
CA THR A 48 -23.01 -8.10 4.96
C THR A 48 -21.75 -7.27 5.10
N ILE A 49 -20.83 -7.70 5.98
CA ILE A 49 -19.47 -7.18 6.10
C ILE A 49 -18.49 -8.30 5.77
N VAL A 50 -17.53 -8.04 4.88
CA VAL A 50 -16.43 -8.95 4.56
C VAL A 50 -15.30 -8.75 5.56
N VAL A 51 -14.69 -9.84 6.03
CA VAL A 51 -13.52 -9.82 6.92
C VAL A 51 -12.41 -10.70 6.34
N GLY A 52 -11.24 -10.10 6.08
CA GLY A 52 -10.03 -10.79 5.68
C GLY A 52 -8.85 -10.46 6.60
N ARG A 53 -7.80 -11.28 6.60
CA ARG A 53 -6.61 -11.03 7.41
C ARG A 53 -5.32 -11.50 6.74
N ASP A 54 -4.20 -10.89 7.13
CA ASP A 54 -2.87 -11.39 6.79
C ASP A 54 -2.42 -12.55 7.70
N GLY A 55 -1.16 -12.98 7.57
CA GLY A 55 -0.59 -14.09 8.33
C GLY A 55 -0.21 -13.78 9.77
N ARG A 56 -0.39 -12.54 10.28
CA ARG A 56 0.07 -12.12 11.61
C ARG A 56 -0.40 -13.05 12.73
N ILE A 57 0.49 -13.32 13.69
CA ILE A 57 0.25 -14.22 14.84
C ILE A 57 -1.03 -13.85 15.61
N SER A 58 -1.31 -12.56 15.77
CA SER A 58 -2.51 -12.07 16.46
C SER A 58 -3.78 -12.13 15.62
N GLY A 59 -3.68 -12.51 14.34
CA GLY A 59 -4.78 -12.44 13.37
C GLY A 59 -6.04 -13.19 13.80
N ASP A 60 -5.90 -14.42 14.32
CA ASP A 60 -7.06 -15.22 14.75
C ASP A 60 -7.80 -14.61 15.94
N MET A 61 -7.06 -14.10 16.92
CA MET A 61 -7.66 -13.43 18.08
C MET A 61 -8.43 -12.19 17.64
N VAL A 62 -7.82 -11.33 16.81
CA VAL A 62 -8.45 -10.10 16.33
C VAL A 62 -9.68 -10.42 15.48
N ARG A 63 -9.58 -11.40 14.54
CA ARG A 63 -10.70 -11.84 13.69
C ARG A 63 -11.88 -12.31 14.53
N ASN A 64 -11.66 -13.15 15.55
CA ASN A 64 -12.73 -13.69 16.38
C ASN A 64 -13.51 -12.56 17.09
N ILE A 65 -12.81 -11.53 17.57
CA ILE A 65 -13.42 -10.38 18.22
C ILE A 65 -14.19 -9.53 17.20
N VAL A 66 -13.58 -9.23 16.05
CA VAL A 66 -14.23 -8.47 14.97
C VAL A 66 -15.51 -9.16 14.50
N CYS A 67 -15.43 -10.44 14.14
CA CYS A 67 -16.59 -11.18 13.65
C CYS A 67 -17.71 -11.28 14.69
N GLY A 68 -17.37 -11.59 15.95
CA GLY A 68 -18.36 -11.64 17.04
C GLY A 68 -19.02 -10.28 17.30
N THR A 69 -18.27 -9.20 17.24
CA THR A 69 -18.78 -7.83 17.40
C THR A 69 -19.73 -7.44 16.27
N LEU A 70 -19.36 -7.73 15.02
CA LEU A 70 -20.20 -7.45 13.84
C LEU A 70 -21.53 -8.20 13.93
N MET A 71 -21.50 -9.51 14.27
CA MET A 71 -22.71 -10.29 14.48
C MET A 71 -23.55 -9.71 15.63
N GLY A 72 -22.91 -9.30 16.74
CA GLY A 72 -23.57 -8.68 17.88
C GLY A 72 -24.27 -7.36 17.54
N ILE A 73 -23.80 -6.63 16.54
CA ILE A 73 -24.47 -5.42 16.03
C ILE A 73 -25.53 -5.75 14.98
N GLY A 74 -25.61 -7.01 14.52
CA GLY A 74 -26.61 -7.48 13.57
C GLY A 74 -26.16 -7.48 12.11
N TYR A 75 -24.86 -7.44 11.82
CA TYR A 75 -24.34 -7.67 10.48
C TYR A 75 -24.04 -9.14 10.21
N ASP A 76 -24.38 -9.61 9.04
CA ASP A 76 -23.90 -10.88 8.52
C ASP A 76 -22.40 -10.73 8.16
N VAL A 77 -21.61 -11.72 8.54
CA VAL A 77 -20.16 -11.71 8.33
C VAL A 77 -19.79 -12.77 7.30
N VAL A 78 -19.05 -12.36 6.27
CA VAL A 78 -18.34 -13.27 5.35
C VAL A 78 -16.85 -13.20 5.68
N ASN A 79 -16.36 -14.20 6.41
CA ASN A 79 -14.94 -14.37 6.70
C ASN A 79 -14.27 -15.07 5.52
N ILE A 80 -13.33 -14.39 4.86
CA ILE A 80 -12.59 -14.93 3.72
C ILE A 80 -11.23 -15.53 4.12
N GLY A 81 -10.96 -15.64 5.42
CA GLY A 81 -9.78 -16.28 5.96
C GLY A 81 -8.49 -15.46 5.78
N MET A 82 -7.39 -16.15 5.51
CA MET A 82 -6.11 -15.54 5.14
C MET A 82 -6.19 -15.06 3.69
N ALA A 83 -6.21 -13.75 3.52
CA ALA A 83 -6.36 -13.09 2.24
C ALA A 83 -5.51 -11.81 2.20
N THR A 84 -5.17 -11.38 1.01
CA THR A 84 -4.44 -10.12 0.80
C THR A 84 -5.36 -8.91 1.02
N THR A 85 -4.76 -7.74 1.22
CA THR A 85 -5.51 -6.47 1.21
C THR A 85 -6.34 -6.34 -0.07
N PRO A 86 -5.77 -6.42 -1.30
CA PRO A 86 -6.56 -6.32 -2.52
C PRO A 86 -7.61 -7.44 -2.69
N THR A 87 -7.34 -8.67 -2.23
CA THR A 87 -8.37 -9.73 -2.24
C THR A 87 -9.58 -9.34 -1.40
N THR A 88 -9.36 -8.72 -0.24
CA THR A 88 -10.45 -8.30 0.65
C THR A 88 -11.24 -7.12 0.06
N GLU A 89 -10.55 -6.16 -0.56
CA GLU A 89 -11.16 -5.05 -1.29
C GLU A 89 -12.08 -5.54 -2.42
N LEU A 90 -11.57 -6.44 -3.26
CA LEU A 90 -12.34 -7.07 -4.33
C LEU A 90 -13.51 -7.91 -3.79
N ALA A 91 -13.31 -8.63 -2.68
CA ALA A 91 -14.37 -9.42 -2.08
C ALA A 91 -15.57 -8.58 -1.63
N VAL A 92 -15.35 -7.38 -1.09
CA VAL A 92 -16.43 -6.42 -0.75
C VAL A 92 -17.26 -6.09 -1.98
N ALA A 93 -16.60 -5.74 -3.09
CA ALA A 93 -17.27 -5.40 -4.34
C ALA A 93 -18.00 -6.61 -4.96
N MET A 94 -17.35 -7.78 -5.02
CA MET A 94 -17.91 -9.02 -5.59
C MET A 94 -19.11 -9.53 -4.78
N GLN A 95 -19.10 -9.36 -3.45
CA GLN A 95 -20.22 -9.72 -2.57
C GLN A 95 -21.31 -8.66 -2.51
N GLN A 96 -21.09 -7.49 -3.12
CA GLN A 96 -21.94 -6.32 -2.93
C GLN A 96 -22.18 -6.04 -1.43
N ALA A 97 -21.15 -6.22 -0.62
CA ALA A 97 -21.21 -6.06 0.82
C ALA A 97 -21.39 -4.58 1.20
N ALA A 98 -21.82 -4.33 2.43
CA ALA A 98 -21.94 -2.96 2.94
C ALA A 98 -20.59 -2.32 3.22
N GLY A 99 -19.57 -3.14 3.43
CA GLY A 99 -18.19 -2.74 3.67
C GLY A 99 -17.33 -3.93 4.02
N GLY A 100 -16.11 -3.67 4.49
CA GLY A 100 -15.16 -4.71 4.89
C GLY A 100 -14.17 -4.27 5.94
N ILE A 101 -13.57 -5.22 6.62
CA ILE A 101 -12.46 -5.01 7.55
C ILE A 101 -11.31 -5.91 7.15
N ILE A 102 -10.13 -5.32 6.93
CA ILE A 102 -8.89 -6.04 6.72
C ILE A 102 -8.08 -5.99 8.02
N ILE A 103 -7.72 -7.15 8.53
CA ILE A 103 -6.95 -7.29 9.75
C ILE A 103 -5.48 -7.46 9.37
N THR A 104 -4.77 -6.35 9.31
CA THR A 104 -3.35 -6.27 8.93
C THR A 104 -2.74 -4.96 9.34
N ALA A 105 -1.48 -4.96 9.73
CA ALA A 105 -0.68 -3.75 9.91
C ALA A 105 0.36 -3.57 8.78
N SER A 106 0.13 -4.16 7.59
CA SER A 106 1.01 -4.09 6.41
C SER A 106 2.46 -4.38 6.79
N HIS A 107 3.38 -3.49 6.51
CA HIS A 107 4.82 -3.60 6.75
C HIS A 107 5.28 -3.32 8.19
N ASN A 108 4.37 -3.04 9.13
CA ASN A 108 4.75 -2.90 10.53
C ASN A 108 5.29 -4.23 11.11
N PRO A 109 6.20 -4.20 12.10
CA PRO A 109 6.73 -5.41 12.74
C PRO A 109 5.65 -6.33 13.33
N ARG A 110 6.00 -7.59 13.61
CA ARG A 110 5.07 -8.69 13.96
C ARG A 110 4.17 -8.43 15.17
N GLN A 111 4.61 -7.60 16.12
CA GLN A 111 3.84 -7.24 17.31
C GLN A 111 2.69 -6.25 17.03
N TRP A 112 2.64 -5.68 15.85
CA TRP A 112 1.57 -4.77 15.42
C TRP A 112 0.42 -5.52 14.76
N ASN A 113 -0.79 -4.97 14.88
CA ASN A 113 -1.92 -5.29 14.03
C ASN A 113 -2.79 -4.06 13.82
N ALA A 114 -3.77 -4.14 12.92
CA ALA A 114 -4.68 -3.04 12.67
C ALA A 114 -6.02 -3.52 12.13
N LEU A 115 -7.02 -2.63 12.21
CA LEU A 115 -8.29 -2.72 11.50
C LEU A 115 -8.25 -1.68 10.38
N LYS A 116 -8.08 -2.11 9.13
CA LYS A 116 -8.25 -1.29 7.94
C LYS A 116 -9.72 -1.36 7.51
N LEU A 117 -10.36 -0.22 7.33
CA LEU A 117 -11.81 -0.10 7.18
C LEU A 117 -12.17 0.26 5.74
N LEU A 118 -13.06 -0.54 5.13
CA LEU A 118 -13.48 -0.37 3.74
C LEU A 118 -14.94 0.09 3.65
N ASN A 119 -15.23 0.89 2.62
CA ASN A 119 -16.58 1.27 2.24
C ASN A 119 -17.27 0.19 1.37
N GLU A 120 -18.47 0.44 0.88
CA GLU A 120 -19.27 -0.47 0.06
C GLU A 120 -18.68 -0.77 -1.33
N LYS A 121 -17.64 -0.04 -1.73
CA LYS A 121 -16.92 -0.25 -3.00
C LYS A 121 -15.66 -1.09 -2.83
N GLY A 122 -15.32 -1.46 -1.59
CA GLY A 122 -14.06 -2.09 -1.27
C GLY A 122 -12.88 -1.12 -1.21
N GLU A 123 -13.12 0.18 -1.10
CA GLU A 123 -12.11 1.21 -0.98
C GLU A 123 -11.94 1.65 0.48
N PHE A 124 -10.77 2.12 0.86
CA PHE A 124 -10.57 2.69 2.20
C PHE A 124 -11.48 3.88 2.45
N LEU A 125 -11.86 4.05 3.71
CA LEU A 125 -12.64 5.20 4.15
C LEU A 125 -11.90 6.51 3.86
N THR A 126 -12.65 7.55 3.50
CA THR A 126 -12.12 8.91 3.37
C THR A 126 -11.74 9.49 4.74
N ALA A 127 -11.01 10.61 4.75
CA ALA A 127 -10.69 11.33 5.99
C ALA A 127 -11.95 11.66 6.80
N ALA A 128 -12.97 12.20 6.15
CA ALA A 128 -14.23 12.56 6.79
C ALA A 128 -14.99 11.34 7.34
N ASP A 129 -15.01 10.23 6.58
CA ASP A 129 -15.62 8.97 7.05
C ASP A 129 -14.87 8.43 8.29
N GLY A 130 -13.52 8.49 8.28
CA GLY A 130 -12.68 8.06 9.39
C GLY A 130 -12.87 8.90 10.65
N GLU A 131 -12.99 10.23 10.52
CA GLU A 131 -13.29 11.15 11.62
C GLU A 131 -14.65 10.84 12.25
N GLU A 132 -15.67 10.54 11.44
CA GLU A 132 -16.99 10.16 11.97
C GLU A 132 -16.93 8.82 12.71
N VAL A 133 -16.21 7.81 12.20
CA VAL A 133 -15.98 6.55 12.93
C VAL A 133 -15.32 6.81 14.29
N LEU A 134 -14.30 7.65 14.35
CA LEU A 134 -13.62 8.01 15.59
C LEU A 134 -14.55 8.75 16.55
N SER A 135 -15.39 9.65 16.04
CA SER A 135 -16.37 10.38 16.82
C SER A 135 -17.43 9.45 17.44
N ILE A 136 -17.95 8.48 16.67
CA ILE A 136 -18.86 7.45 17.17
C ILE A 136 -18.18 6.61 18.26
N ALA A 137 -16.92 6.21 18.03
CA ALA A 137 -16.14 5.44 19.00
C ALA A 137 -15.92 6.21 20.31
N GLU A 138 -15.61 7.50 20.24
CA GLU A 138 -15.37 8.33 21.43
C GLU A 138 -16.61 8.49 22.29
N ARG A 139 -17.77 8.70 21.65
CA ARG A 139 -19.06 8.82 22.33
C ARG A 139 -19.68 7.48 22.74
N GLU A 140 -19.10 6.34 22.28
CA GLU A 140 -19.67 4.98 22.39
C GLU A 140 -21.12 4.93 21.87
N ASP A 141 -21.41 5.69 20.81
CA ASP A 141 -22.72 5.87 20.22
C ASP A 141 -23.05 4.72 19.26
N PHE A 142 -23.15 3.52 19.79
CA PHE A 142 -23.52 2.31 19.07
C PHE A 142 -24.44 1.43 19.94
N GLU A 143 -25.31 0.65 19.28
CA GLU A 143 -26.29 -0.22 19.90
C GLU A 143 -26.16 -1.64 19.33
N TYR A 144 -26.25 -2.65 20.21
CA TYR A 144 -26.22 -4.05 19.83
C TYR A 144 -27.61 -4.59 19.52
N ALA A 145 -27.65 -5.60 18.64
CA ALA A 145 -28.88 -6.22 18.20
C ALA A 145 -29.49 -7.10 19.28
N SER A 146 -30.83 -7.22 19.27
CA SER A 146 -31.53 -8.24 20.06
C SER A 146 -31.21 -9.64 19.52
N VAL A 147 -31.50 -10.68 20.33
CA VAL A 147 -31.20 -12.07 19.98
C VAL A 147 -31.78 -12.51 18.62
N ASP A 148 -32.93 -12.00 18.26
CA ASP A 148 -33.63 -12.33 17.00
C ASP A 148 -33.03 -11.61 15.78
N ASN A 149 -32.18 -10.61 16.00
CA ASN A 149 -31.58 -9.76 14.98
C ASN A 149 -30.03 -9.89 14.92
N LEU A 150 -29.48 -10.91 15.58
CA LEU A 150 -28.05 -11.20 15.46
C LEU A 150 -27.67 -11.55 14.04
N GLY A 151 -26.50 -11.09 13.60
CA GLY A 151 -25.94 -11.44 12.30
C GLY A 151 -25.47 -12.89 12.23
N LYS A 152 -25.30 -13.38 11.01
CA LYS A 152 -24.83 -14.74 10.71
C LYS A 152 -23.35 -14.73 10.36
N TYR A 153 -22.67 -15.85 10.59
CA TYR A 153 -21.28 -16.06 10.21
C TYR A 153 -21.19 -17.09 9.09
N THR A 154 -20.41 -16.76 8.07
CA THR A 154 -20.11 -17.64 6.93
C THR A 154 -18.62 -17.57 6.64
N GLU A 155 -18.02 -18.71 6.29
CA GLU A 155 -16.65 -18.79 5.75
C GLU A 155 -16.69 -19.02 4.25
N ASP A 156 -15.89 -18.25 3.50
CA ASP A 156 -15.72 -18.41 2.06
C ASP A 156 -14.26 -18.22 1.65
N ASN A 157 -13.53 -19.31 1.54
CA ASN A 157 -12.11 -19.31 1.18
C ASN A 157 -11.86 -19.22 -0.34
N SER A 158 -12.88 -19.00 -1.16
CA SER A 158 -12.75 -18.96 -2.63
C SER A 158 -12.20 -17.64 -3.17
N PHE A 159 -12.09 -16.59 -2.33
CA PHE A 159 -11.77 -15.25 -2.80
C PHE A 159 -10.33 -15.08 -3.30
N ASN A 160 -9.36 -15.83 -2.77
CA ASN A 160 -8.01 -15.81 -3.33
C ASN A 160 -8.02 -16.28 -4.80
N GLN A 161 -8.74 -17.36 -5.10
CA GLN A 161 -8.88 -17.84 -6.49
C GLN A 161 -9.65 -16.85 -7.36
N ARG A 162 -10.74 -16.27 -6.86
CA ARG A 162 -11.51 -15.25 -7.60
C ARG A 162 -10.67 -14.02 -7.91
N HIS A 163 -9.81 -13.59 -6.98
CA HIS A 163 -8.87 -12.49 -7.22
C HIS A 163 -7.88 -12.86 -8.32
N ILE A 164 -7.25 -14.05 -8.24
CA ILE A 164 -6.35 -14.56 -9.29
C ILE A 164 -7.07 -14.55 -10.64
N ASP A 165 -8.27 -15.13 -10.73
CA ASP A 165 -9.05 -15.18 -11.96
C ASP A 165 -9.35 -13.78 -12.51
N SER A 166 -9.65 -12.81 -11.64
CA SER A 166 -9.91 -11.43 -12.05
C SER A 166 -8.68 -10.77 -12.66
N VAL A 167 -7.49 -10.98 -12.07
CA VAL A 167 -6.23 -10.44 -12.59
C VAL A 167 -5.87 -11.09 -13.94
N LEU A 168 -6.01 -12.41 -14.06
CA LEU A 168 -5.73 -13.13 -15.29
C LEU A 168 -6.65 -12.74 -16.47
N ASN A 169 -7.82 -12.19 -16.18
CA ASN A 169 -8.79 -11.72 -17.17
C ASN A 169 -8.62 -10.25 -17.54
N LEU A 170 -7.66 -9.52 -16.93
CA LEU A 170 -7.36 -8.13 -17.31
C LEU A 170 -6.83 -8.08 -18.73
N LYS A 171 -7.34 -7.12 -19.51
CA LYS A 171 -7.03 -7.00 -20.95
C LYS A 171 -5.54 -6.90 -21.28
N LEU A 172 -4.76 -6.29 -20.40
CA LEU A 172 -3.32 -6.08 -20.61
C LEU A 172 -2.45 -7.21 -20.04
N VAL A 173 -3.02 -8.21 -19.38
CA VAL A 173 -2.29 -9.39 -18.93
C VAL A 173 -2.18 -10.40 -20.09
N ASP A 174 -0.98 -10.49 -20.65
CA ASP A 174 -0.69 -11.38 -21.78
C ASP A 174 -0.14 -12.74 -21.30
N ARG A 175 -1.06 -13.63 -20.93
CA ARG A 175 -0.72 -14.97 -20.40
C ARG A 175 0.11 -15.79 -21.37
N GLU A 176 -0.20 -15.72 -22.67
CA GLU A 176 0.55 -16.46 -23.70
C GLU A 176 1.97 -15.95 -23.85
N ALA A 177 2.17 -14.65 -23.83
CA ALA A 177 3.51 -14.07 -23.84
C ALA A 177 4.32 -14.45 -22.59
N ILE A 178 3.70 -14.38 -21.39
CA ILE A 178 4.34 -14.80 -20.14
C ILE A 178 4.74 -16.28 -20.19
N LYS A 179 3.83 -17.17 -20.58
CA LYS A 179 4.08 -18.60 -20.71
C LYS A 179 5.22 -18.91 -21.68
N ASN A 180 5.22 -18.27 -22.86
CA ASN A 180 6.24 -18.48 -23.89
C ASN A 180 7.61 -17.90 -23.52
N ALA A 181 7.68 -16.99 -22.56
CA ALA A 181 8.94 -16.45 -22.04
C ALA A 181 9.66 -17.41 -21.09
N HIS A 182 8.97 -18.43 -20.56
CA HIS A 182 9.54 -19.45 -19.66
C HIS A 182 10.25 -18.85 -18.43
N PHE A 183 9.68 -17.82 -17.84
CA PHE A 183 10.24 -17.17 -16.67
C PHE A 183 10.44 -18.14 -15.50
N LYS A 184 11.58 -17.99 -14.82
CA LYS A 184 11.87 -18.63 -13.55
C LYS A 184 12.09 -17.57 -12.48
N VAL A 185 11.22 -17.51 -11.47
CA VAL A 185 11.22 -16.44 -10.48
C VAL A 185 11.51 -16.94 -9.06
N LEU A 186 12.11 -16.07 -8.26
CA LEU A 186 12.29 -16.28 -6.83
C LEU A 186 11.37 -15.32 -6.06
N VAL A 187 10.55 -15.85 -5.16
CA VAL A 187 9.57 -15.03 -4.41
C VAL A 187 9.94 -14.98 -2.94
N ASP A 188 9.91 -13.82 -2.33
CA ASP A 188 9.94 -13.66 -0.87
C ASP A 188 8.55 -13.23 -0.38
N ALA A 189 7.91 -14.10 0.41
CA ALA A 189 6.55 -13.93 0.91
C ALA A 189 6.50 -13.52 2.40
N VAL A 190 7.64 -13.24 3.01
CA VAL A 190 7.82 -12.71 4.38
C VAL A 190 6.98 -13.40 5.45
N ASN A 191 6.80 -14.74 5.33
CA ASN A 191 5.99 -15.58 6.23
C ASN A 191 4.56 -15.08 6.44
N SER A 192 3.92 -14.59 5.37
CA SER A 192 2.55 -14.12 5.41
C SER A 192 1.71 -14.65 4.23
N VAL A 193 0.58 -14.00 3.90
CA VAL A 193 -0.38 -14.48 2.88
C VAL A 193 0.18 -14.54 1.48
N GLY A 194 1.31 -13.87 1.20
CA GLY A 194 2.05 -14.04 -0.05
C GLY A 194 2.43 -15.50 -0.31
N GLY A 195 2.77 -16.27 0.76
CA GLY A 195 3.08 -17.70 0.67
C GLY A 195 1.89 -18.57 0.28
N ILE A 196 0.67 -18.08 0.42
CA ILE A 196 -0.56 -18.77 0.00
C ILE A 196 -0.93 -18.41 -1.45
N ILE A 197 -0.96 -17.11 -1.76
CA ILE A 197 -1.54 -16.66 -3.03
C ILE A 197 -0.54 -16.69 -4.19
N MET A 198 0.75 -16.38 -3.94
CA MET A 198 1.76 -16.30 -5.01
C MET A 198 1.99 -17.64 -5.72
N PRO A 199 2.08 -18.83 -5.02
CA PRO A 199 2.18 -20.11 -5.69
C PRO A 199 1.02 -20.34 -6.65
N GLN A 200 -0.22 -20.17 -6.19
CA GLN A 200 -1.42 -20.39 -7.00
C GLN A 200 -1.47 -19.44 -8.20
N PHE A 201 -1.04 -18.21 -8.02
CA PHE A 201 -1.03 -17.20 -9.07
C PHE A 201 0.03 -17.48 -10.14
N LEU A 202 1.25 -17.87 -9.73
CA LEU A 202 2.34 -18.17 -10.65
C LEU A 202 2.09 -19.48 -11.41
N ASP A 203 1.49 -20.51 -10.76
CA ASP A 203 1.00 -21.71 -11.42
C ASP A 203 -0.01 -21.38 -12.54
N ALA A 204 -0.95 -20.47 -12.26
CA ALA A 204 -1.95 -20.04 -13.23
C ALA A 204 -1.38 -19.21 -14.41
N LEU A 205 -0.16 -18.67 -14.25
CA LEU A 205 0.60 -17.99 -15.30
C LEU A 205 1.60 -18.89 -16.04
N ASP A 206 1.71 -20.19 -15.68
CA ASP A 206 2.75 -21.11 -16.19
C ASP A 206 4.20 -20.60 -15.94
N VAL A 207 4.45 -19.97 -14.80
CA VAL A 207 5.75 -19.43 -14.39
C VAL A 207 6.42 -20.39 -13.41
N GLU A 208 7.69 -20.77 -13.64
CA GLU A 208 8.47 -21.56 -12.68
C GLU A 208 8.90 -20.68 -11.50
N TYR A 209 8.75 -21.18 -10.28
CA TYR A 209 9.07 -20.40 -9.09
C TYR A 209 9.70 -21.21 -7.96
N LYS A 210 10.41 -20.49 -7.09
CA LYS A 210 10.76 -20.93 -5.73
C LYS A 210 10.30 -19.87 -4.75
N ILE A 211 9.74 -20.31 -3.60
CA ILE A 211 9.28 -19.41 -2.55
C ILE A 211 10.25 -19.44 -1.38
N LEU A 212 10.75 -18.28 -0.98
CA LEU A 212 11.40 -18.02 0.31
C LEU A 212 10.35 -17.52 1.30
N ASN A 213 10.51 -17.90 2.57
CA ASN A 213 9.65 -17.44 3.65
C ASN A 213 8.15 -17.63 3.37
N GLY A 214 7.79 -18.79 2.76
CA GLY A 214 6.43 -19.06 2.25
C GLY A 214 5.42 -19.53 3.30
N GLU A 215 5.87 -20.01 4.47
CA GLU A 215 4.95 -20.47 5.51
C GLU A 215 4.27 -19.28 6.20
N PRO A 216 2.93 -19.17 6.19
CA PRO A 216 2.20 -18.00 6.68
C PRO A 216 2.06 -17.96 8.20
N THR A 217 3.17 -18.05 8.90
CA THR A 217 3.24 -18.12 10.37
C THR A 217 3.06 -16.76 11.06
N GLY A 218 3.29 -15.66 10.32
CA GLY A 218 3.33 -14.31 10.87
C GLY A 218 4.57 -14.02 11.72
N ASP A 219 5.49 -14.98 11.85
CA ASP A 219 6.82 -14.76 12.42
C ASP A 219 7.77 -14.38 11.27
N PHE A 220 7.78 -13.11 10.95
CA PHE A 220 8.46 -12.59 9.76
C PHE A 220 9.96 -12.84 9.82
N ALA A 221 10.52 -13.45 8.77
CA ALA A 221 11.94 -13.80 8.68
C ALA A 221 12.87 -12.56 8.70
N HIS A 222 12.36 -11.43 8.23
CA HIS A 222 13.06 -10.14 8.25
C HIS A 222 12.07 -9.01 8.52
N ASN A 223 12.56 -7.77 8.64
CA ASN A 223 11.66 -6.62 8.72
C ASN A 223 10.77 -6.59 7.46
N PRO A 224 9.43 -6.59 7.61
CA PRO A 224 8.51 -6.78 6.50
C PRO A 224 8.39 -5.59 5.54
N GLU A 225 9.06 -4.48 5.81
CA GLU A 225 9.15 -3.38 4.86
C GLU A 225 10.10 -3.74 3.71
N PRO A 226 9.65 -3.78 2.44
CA PRO A 226 10.44 -4.29 1.32
C PRO A 226 11.47 -3.27 0.81
N LEU A 227 12.46 -2.97 1.62
CA LEU A 227 13.60 -2.10 1.32
C LEU A 227 14.89 -2.91 1.21
N ALA A 228 15.85 -2.46 0.42
CA ALA A 228 17.13 -3.15 0.17
C ALA A 228 17.82 -3.67 1.44
N LYS A 229 17.84 -2.85 2.52
CA LYS A 229 18.45 -3.21 3.81
C LYS A 229 17.82 -4.44 4.49
N ASN A 230 16.59 -4.80 4.11
CA ASN A 230 15.83 -5.92 4.68
C ASN A 230 15.83 -7.16 3.78
N LEU A 231 16.28 -7.05 2.52
CA LEU A 231 16.12 -8.05 1.46
C LEU A 231 17.42 -8.79 1.12
N GLY A 232 18.39 -8.82 2.04
CA GLY A 232 19.70 -9.42 1.80
C GLY A 232 19.66 -10.90 1.42
N GLU A 233 18.69 -11.69 1.92
CA GLU A 233 18.53 -13.10 1.60
C GLU A 233 18.17 -13.30 0.12
N ILE A 234 17.07 -12.70 -0.34
CA ILE A 234 16.64 -12.86 -1.74
C ILE A 234 17.63 -12.24 -2.72
N MET A 235 18.21 -11.07 -2.42
CA MET A 235 19.24 -10.45 -3.26
C MET A 235 20.48 -11.34 -3.39
N GLY A 236 20.92 -11.94 -2.27
CA GLY A 236 22.05 -12.87 -2.28
C GLY A 236 21.76 -14.18 -3.00
N GLU A 237 20.53 -14.67 -2.97
CA GLU A 237 20.13 -15.88 -3.73
C GLU A 237 20.02 -15.57 -5.23
N MET A 238 19.44 -14.44 -5.61
CA MET A 238 19.37 -13.97 -6.99
C MET A 238 20.79 -13.81 -7.60
N ALA A 239 21.72 -13.23 -6.85
CA ALA A 239 23.10 -13.01 -7.31
C ALA A 239 23.87 -14.31 -7.64
N LYS A 240 23.41 -15.47 -7.15
CA LYS A 240 23.98 -16.78 -7.54
C LYS A 240 23.58 -17.21 -8.95
N GLY A 241 22.59 -16.54 -9.54
CA GLY A 241 22.03 -16.86 -10.85
C GLY A 241 20.99 -17.97 -10.84
N GLY A 242 20.35 -18.17 -11.97
CA GLY A 242 19.36 -19.22 -12.19
C GLY A 242 17.90 -18.77 -12.01
N TYR A 243 17.68 -17.49 -11.82
CA TYR A 243 16.36 -16.85 -11.82
C TYR A 243 16.37 -15.62 -12.70
N ASP A 244 15.25 -15.37 -13.39
CA ASP A 244 15.07 -14.20 -14.26
C ASP A 244 14.60 -12.97 -13.49
N LEU A 245 13.89 -13.18 -12.36
CA LEU A 245 13.31 -12.11 -11.56
C LEU A 245 13.12 -12.55 -10.11
N GLY A 246 13.47 -11.69 -9.17
CA GLY A 246 13.03 -11.75 -7.78
C GLY A 246 11.76 -10.93 -7.58
N ILE A 247 10.80 -11.48 -6.84
CA ILE A 247 9.52 -10.86 -6.50
C ILE A 247 9.42 -10.80 -4.98
N VAL A 248 9.24 -9.62 -4.43
CA VAL A 248 9.07 -9.42 -2.98
C VAL A 248 7.74 -8.75 -2.72
N VAL A 249 6.97 -9.33 -1.81
CA VAL A 249 5.70 -8.75 -1.35
C VAL A 249 5.74 -8.50 0.15
N ASP A 250 4.97 -7.50 0.61
CA ASP A 250 4.79 -7.26 2.03
C ASP A 250 3.70 -8.19 2.63
N PRO A 251 3.49 -8.19 3.97
CA PRO A 251 2.61 -9.16 4.63
C PRO A 251 1.18 -9.24 4.11
N ASP A 252 0.62 -8.17 3.58
CA ASP A 252 -0.75 -8.12 3.05
C ASP A 252 -0.81 -7.95 1.51
N VAL A 253 0.36 -8.05 0.84
CA VAL A 253 0.50 -8.16 -0.63
C VAL A 253 -0.09 -6.95 -1.37
N ASP A 254 -0.04 -5.77 -0.75
CA ASP A 254 -0.40 -4.51 -1.38
C ASP A 254 0.83 -3.76 -1.94
N ARG A 255 2.06 -4.18 -1.53
CA ARG A 255 3.34 -3.67 -2.04
C ARG A 255 4.13 -4.74 -2.76
N LEU A 256 4.84 -4.32 -3.78
CA LEU A 256 5.60 -5.16 -4.70
C LEU A 256 6.95 -4.53 -5.02
N VAL A 257 8.02 -5.29 -4.83
CA VAL A 257 9.37 -4.89 -5.23
C VAL A 257 10.00 -5.99 -6.06
N PHE A 258 10.71 -5.61 -7.10
CA PHE A 258 11.45 -6.55 -7.93
C PHE A 258 12.95 -6.51 -7.65
N ILE A 259 13.59 -7.67 -7.79
CA ILE A 259 15.04 -7.85 -7.79
C ILE A 259 15.43 -8.33 -9.18
N SER A 260 16.41 -7.67 -9.80
CA SER A 260 16.90 -8.05 -11.12
C SER A 260 17.66 -9.38 -11.08
N GLU A 261 17.83 -10.01 -12.22
CA GLU A 261 18.52 -11.29 -12.39
C GLU A 261 19.96 -11.31 -11.86
N ASN A 262 20.60 -10.14 -11.76
CA ASN A 262 21.95 -9.95 -11.20
C ASN A 262 21.99 -9.78 -9.68
N GLY A 263 20.81 -9.84 -8.99
CA GLY A 263 20.68 -9.65 -7.55
C GLY A 263 20.58 -8.20 -7.09
N GLU A 264 20.58 -7.24 -8.00
CA GLU A 264 20.40 -5.82 -7.67
C GLU A 264 18.91 -5.46 -7.55
N MET A 265 18.61 -4.47 -6.71
CA MET A 265 17.26 -3.94 -6.59
C MET A 265 16.79 -3.31 -7.91
N PHE A 266 15.68 -3.80 -8.45
CA PHE A 266 14.94 -3.02 -9.45
C PHE A 266 14.41 -1.72 -8.79
N GLY A 267 13.99 -1.84 -7.54
CA GLY A 267 13.63 -0.74 -6.64
C GLY A 267 12.13 -0.54 -6.52
N GLU A 268 11.71 -0.20 -5.31
CA GLU A 268 10.29 0.00 -4.99
C GLU A 268 9.65 1.14 -5.80
N GLU A 269 10.41 2.20 -6.05
CA GLU A 269 9.95 3.34 -6.86
C GLU A 269 9.73 2.94 -8.33
N TYR A 270 10.61 2.09 -8.87
CA TYR A 270 10.59 1.71 -10.28
C TYR A 270 9.58 0.60 -10.59
N THR A 271 9.03 -0.07 -9.59
CA THR A 271 7.90 -1.01 -9.77
C THR A 271 6.75 -0.31 -10.49
N LEU A 272 6.29 0.82 -9.95
CA LEU A 272 5.21 1.60 -10.57
C LEU A 272 5.63 2.18 -11.94
N VAL A 273 6.86 2.67 -12.05
CA VAL A 273 7.37 3.28 -13.30
C VAL A 273 7.31 2.29 -14.45
N SER A 274 7.79 1.05 -14.24
CA SER A 274 7.84 0.02 -15.29
C SER A 274 6.46 -0.52 -15.66
N VAL A 275 5.59 -0.72 -14.67
CA VAL A 275 4.21 -1.15 -14.93
C VAL A 275 3.43 -0.03 -15.66
N ALA A 276 3.65 1.24 -15.30
CA ALA A 276 3.06 2.37 -15.98
C ALA A 276 3.56 2.52 -17.42
N ASP A 277 4.84 2.29 -17.70
CA ASP A 277 5.38 2.29 -19.07
C ASP A 277 4.64 1.27 -19.96
N TYR A 278 4.42 0.07 -19.42
CA TYR A 278 3.66 -0.96 -20.15
C TYR A 278 2.21 -0.53 -20.41
N VAL A 279 1.50 -0.11 -19.36
CA VAL A 279 0.10 0.33 -19.49
C VAL A 279 -0.02 1.48 -20.46
N LEU A 280 0.80 2.52 -20.35
CA LEU A 280 0.78 3.70 -21.21
C LEU A 280 1.12 3.38 -22.67
N SER A 281 1.98 2.37 -22.92
CA SER A 281 2.29 1.90 -24.27
C SER A 281 1.09 1.28 -24.99
N LYS A 282 0.11 0.77 -24.23
CA LYS A 282 -1.11 0.14 -24.75
C LYS A 282 -2.34 1.03 -24.62
N THR A 283 -2.40 1.82 -23.57
CA THR A 283 -3.51 2.72 -23.23
C THR A 283 -2.93 4.07 -22.79
N PRO A 284 -2.58 4.96 -23.74
CA PRO A 284 -2.10 6.31 -23.40
C PRO A 284 -3.08 7.05 -22.51
N GLY A 285 -2.59 7.76 -21.48
CA GLY A 285 -3.44 8.45 -20.53
C GLY A 285 -2.67 9.13 -19.41
N ASN A 286 -3.40 9.60 -18.41
CA ASN A 286 -2.83 10.28 -17.25
C ASN A 286 -2.35 9.29 -16.20
N THR A 287 -1.38 9.70 -15.40
CA THR A 287 -0.92 8.94 -14.22
C THR A 287 -0.95 9.78 -12.95
N VAL A 288 -1.00 9.11 -11.81
CA VAL A 288 -0.95 9.74 -10.49
C VAL A 288 -0.01 8.95 -9.58
N SER A 289 0.84 9.64 -8.84
CA SER A 289 1.48 9.08 -7.65
C SER A 289 1.48 10.08 -6.50
N ASN A 290 1.89 9.63 -5.31
CA ASN A 290 2.02 10.58 -4.20
C ASN A 290 3.24 11.49 -4.36
N LEU A 291 3.23 12.61 -3.63
CA LEU A 291 4.29 13.65 -3.68
C LEU A 291 5.70 13.14 -3.39
N SER A 292 5.83 12.05 -2.61
CA SER A 292 7.12 11.48 -2.20
C SER A 292 7.64 10.42 -3.17
N SER A 293 6.97 10.18 -4.30
CA SER A 293 7.39 9.21 -5.32
C SER A 293 8.37 9.82 -6.32
N THR A 294 9.14 8.95 -6.98
CA THR A 294 10.14 9.35 -7.99
C THR A 294 9.51 10.12 -9.15
N ARG A 295 10.25 11.10 -9.67
CA ARG A 295 9.87 11.83 -10.89
C ARG A 295 9.94 10.99 -12.16
N ALA A 296 10.59 9.84 -12.13
CA ALA A 296 10.67 8.93 -13.27
C ALA A 296 9.28 8.55 -13.82
N LEU A 297 8.24 8.45 -12.96
CA LEU A 297 6.87 8.22 -13.42
C LEU A 297 6.35 9.39 -14.28
N ARG A 298 6.64 10.63 -13.87
CA ARG A 298 6.28 11.82 -14.67
C ARG A 298 6.94 11.76 -16.04
N ASP A 299 8.23 11.49 -16.08
CA ASP A 299 9.00 11.49 -17.32
C ASP A 299 8.51 10.39 -18.29
N VAL A 300 8.18 9.20 -17.76
CA VAL A 300 7.57 8.11 -18.54
C VAL A 300 6.17 8.51 -19.04
N THR A 301 5.36 9.15 -18.20
CA THR A 301 4.01 9.61 -18.59
C THR A 301 4.07 10.63 -19.73
N GLU A 302 4.94 11.62 -19.60
CA GLU A 302 5.11 12.67 -20.62
C GLU A 302 5.67 12.09 -21.92
N ARG A 303 6.57 11.10 -21.86
CA ARG A 303 7.07 10.35 -23.03
C ARG A 303 5.94 9.68 -23.82
N HIS A 304 4.90 9.20 -23.15
CA HIS A 304 3.69 8.64 -23.78
C HIS A 304 2.60 9.67 -24.09
N GLY A 305 2.89 10.98 -23.94
CA GLY A 305 1.95 12.06 -24.23
C GLY A 305 0.83 12.26 -23.21
N GLY A 306 0.92 11.60 -22.04
CA GLY A 306 0.00 11.76 -20.92
C GLY A 306 0.40 12.92 -19.99
N LYS A 307 -0.46 13.18 -19.00
CA LYS A 307 -0.20 14.15 -17.93
C LYS A 307 -0.03 13.44 -16.60
N TYR A 308 1.10 13.71 -15.93
CA TYR A 308 1.33 13.30 -14.55
C TYR A 308 0.68 14.28 -13.57
N THR A 309 0.10 13.78 -12.49
CA THR A 309 -0.42 14.59 -11.39
C THR A 309 0.01 13.98 -10.05
N ALA A 310 0.53 14.81 -9.15
CA ALA A 310 0.87 14.39 -7.81
C ALA A 310 -0.35 14.47 -6.88
N ALA A 311 -0.42 13.54 -5.92
CA ALA A 311 -1.41 13.52 -4.84
C ALA A 311 -0.72 13.68 -3.47
N ALA A 312 -1.46 14.07 -2.44
CA ALA A 312 -1.00 13.93 -1.06
C ALA A 312 -0.64 12.47 -0.76
N VAL A 313 0.27 12.25 0.19
CA VAL A 313 0.70 10.89 0.57
C VAL A 313 -0.45 10.11 1.19
N GLY A 314 -0.58 8.86 0.79
CA GLY A 314 -1.59 7.91 1.23
C GLY A 314 -2.51 7.46 0.11
N GLU A 315 -2.81 6.18 0.09
CA GLU A 315 -3.56 5.51 -0.98
C GLU A 315 -4.90 6.19 -1.30
N VAL A 316 -5.67 6.58 -0.28
CA VAL A 316 -6.97 7.27 -0.45
C VAL A 316 -6.82 8.57 -1.25
N ASN A 317 -5.74 9.33 -1.01
CA ASN A 317 -5.47 10.56 -1.72
C ASN A 317 -5.08 10.29 -3.17
N VAL A 318 -4.27 9.26 -3.40
CA VAL A 318 -3.85 8.83 -4.74
C VAL A 318 -5.07 8.36 -5.53
N THR A 319 -5.89 7.46 -4.99
CA THR A 319 -7.09 6.94 -5.68
C THR A 319 -8.12 8.03 -5.96
N THR A 320 -8.31 8.96 -5.03
CA THR A 320 -9.18 10.13 -5.23
C THR A 320 -8.68 10.98 -6.41
N GLN A 321 -7.38 11.27 -6.44
CA GLN A 321 -6.80 12.07 -7.52
C GLN A 321 -6.81 11.32 -8.85
N MET A 322 -6.60 10.00 -8.85
CA MET A 322 -6.73 9.16 -10.06
C MET A 322 -8.13 9.28 -10.67
N LYS A 323 -9.18 9.24 -9.85
CA LYS A 323 -10.57 9.43 -10.31
C LYS A 323 -10.78 10.83 -10.88
N ASN A 324 -10.25 11.87 -10.21
CA ASN A 324 -10.41 13.27 -10.64
C ASN A 324 -9.79 13.55 -12.01
N VAL A 325 -8.68 12.91 -12.35
CA VAL A 325 -7.95 13.14 -13.61
C VAL A 325 -8.13 12.01 -14.63
N ASN A 326 -8.99 11.02 -14.33
CA ASN A 326 -9.17 9.81 -15.13
C ASN A 326 -7.85 9.13 -15.46
N ALA A 327 -7.01 8.91 -14.43
CA ALA A 327 -5.72 8.25 -14.58
C ALA A 327 -5.90 6.78 -14.98
N VAL A 328 -5.12 6.32 -15.96
CA VAL A 328 -5.15 4.92 -16.42
C VAL A 328 -4.32 3.99 -15.56
N ILE A 329 -3.38 4.54 -14.81
CA ILE A 329 -2.56 3.85 -13.81
C ILE A 329 -2.05 4.85 -12.79
N GLY A 330 -1.80 4.39 -11.57
CA GLY A 330 -1.21 5.19 -10.51
C GLY A 330 -0.67 4.32 -9.39
N GLY A 331 -0.27 4.94 -8.29
CA GLY A 331 0.23 4.22 -7.13
C GLY A 331 1.12 5.06 -6.24
N GLU A 332 1.96 4.39 -5.49
CA GLU A 332 2.89 5.00 -4.55
C GLU A 332 4.31 4.45 -4.75
N GLY A 333 5.33 5.29 -4.51
CA GLY A 333 6.74 4.92 -4.63
C GLY A 333 7.24 3.90 -3.59
N ASN A 334 6.34 3.26 -2.88
CA ASN A 334 6.62 2.19 -1.93
C ASN A 334 6.36 0.78 -2.52
N GLY A 335 6.25 0.67 -3.84
CA GLY A 335 5.91 -0.57 -4.55
C GLY A 335 4.41 -0.80 -4.76
N GLY A 336 3.57 0.17 -4.41
CA GLY A 336 2.11 0.06 -4.57
C GLY A 336 1.65 0.43 -5.97
N VAL A 337 1.08 -0.51 -6.72
CA VAL A 337 0.52 -0.33 -8.05
C VAL A 337 -1.01 -0.31 -7.96
N ILE A 338 -1.65 0.71 -8.53
CA ILE A 338 -3.11 0.85 -8.60
C ILE A 338 -3.52 0.88 -10.08
N TYR A 339 -4.28 -0.11 -10.51
CA TYR A 339 -4.76 -0.23 -11.88
C TYR A 339 -6.29 -0.22 -11.91
N PRO A 340 -6.93 0.89 -12.36
CA PRO A 340 -8.38 1.10 -12.26
C PRO A 340 -9.24 0.07 -12.97
N GLU A 341 -8.72 -0.61 -14.02
CA GLU A 341 -9.46 -1.71 -14.68
C GLU A 341 -9.63 -2.93 -13.75
N SER A 342 -8.79 -3.09 -12.72
CA SER A 342 -8.97 -4.06 -11.65
C SER A 342 -9.82 -3.45 -10.53
N HIS A 343 -9.23 -2.56 -9.77
CA HIS A 343 -9.88 -1.81 -8.69
C HIS A 343 -9.05 -0.58 -8.27
N TYR A 344 -9.61 0.26 -7.41
CA TYR A 344 -8.93 1.42 -6.83
C TYR A 344 -8.25 1.09 -5.50
N GLY A 345 -7.33 0.12 -5.53
CA GLY A 345 -6.48 -0.30 -4.42
C GLY A 345 -5.12 -0.75 -4.94
N ARG A 346 -4.11 -0.75 -4.07
CA ARG A 346 -2.78 -1.25 -4.41
C ARG A 346 -2.81 -2.77 -4.50
N ASP A 347 -2.25 -3.34 -5.57
CA ASP A 347 -2.35 -4.77 -5.87
C ASP A 347 -1.06 -5.31 -6.46
N ALA A 348 -0.37 -6.14 -5.67
CA ALA A 348 0.88 -6.76 -6.11
C ALA A 348 0.66 -7.81 -7.21
N LEU A 349 -0.47 -8.55 -7.23
CA LEU A 349 -0.74 -9.53 -8.28
C LEU A 349 -0.90 -8.85 -9.64
N VAL A 350 -1.65 -7.74 -9.67
CA VAL A 350 -1.77 -6.89 -10.87
C VAL A 350 -0.41 -6.38 -11.31
N GLY A 351 0.39 -5.89 -10.36
CA GLY A 351 1.75 -5.41 -10.63
C GLY A 351 2.64 -6.50 -11.25
N VAL A 352 2.65 -7.72 -10.68
CA VAL A 352 3.42 -8.87 -11.20
C VAL A 352 2.96 -9.26 -12.61
N ALA A 353 1.64 -9.41 -12.83
CA ALA A 353 1.11 -9.83 -14.13
C ALA A 353 1.46 -8.83 -15.24
N LEU A 354 1.30 -7.53 -14.98
CA LEU A 354 1.60 -6.49 -15.95
C LEU A 354 3.12 -6.35 -16.17
N PHE A 355 3.93 -6.50 -15.13
CA PHE A 355 5.40 -6.48 -15.26
C PHE A 355 5.94 -7.67 -16.06
N LEU A 356 5.47 -8.88 -15.79
CA LEU A 356 5.86 -10.08 -16.56
C LEU A 356 5.39 -9.98 -18.02
N SER A 357 4.20 -9.45 -18.26
CA SER A 357 3.72 -9.14 -19.62
C SER A 357 4.67 -8.15 -20.31
N HIS A 358 5.12 -7.11 -19.58
CA HIS A 358 6.06 -6.11 -20.12
C HIS A 358 7.41 -6.76 -20.50
N LEU A 359 8.01 -7.53 -19.59
CA LEU A 359 9.29 -8.22 -19.86
C LEU A 359 9.17 -9.16 -21.05
N ALA A 360 8.09 -9.94 -21.13
CA ALA A 360 7.85 -10.88 -22.23
C ALA A 360 7.74 -10.14 -23.58
N HIS A 361 7.06 -9.01 -23.63
CA HIS A 361 6.96 -8.20 -24.85
C HIS A 361 8.27 -7.50 -25.22
N LYS A 362 9.07 -7.08 -24.24
CA LYS A 362 10.38 -6.42 -24.48
C LYS A 362 11.45 -7.42 -24.89
N GLY A 363 11.38 -8.68 -24.43
CA GLY A 363 12.39 -9.71 -24.67
C GLY A 363 13.76 -9.32 -24.08
N CYS A 364 13.78 -8.62 -22.96
CA CYS A 364 14.99 -8.15 -22.27
C CYS A 364 14.99 -8.62 -20.80
N THR A 365 16.12 -8.50 -20.12
CA THR A 365 16.23 -8.78 -18.69
C THR A 365 15.63 -7.65 -17.85
N ALA A 366 15.41 -7.90 -16.55
CA ALA A 366 14.90 -6.87 -15.64
C ALA A 366 15.91 -5.72 -15.48
N SER A 367 17.22 -6.01 -15.41
CA SER A 367 18.26 -4.98 -15.32
C SER A 367 18.34 -4.12 -16.58
N GLU A 368 18.20 -4.73 -17.78
CA GLU A 368 18.15 -4.00 -19.05
C GLU A 368 16.89 -3.10 -19.13
N LEU A 369 15.75 -3.62 -18.67
CA LEU A 369 14.52 -2.81 -18.61
C LEU A 369 14.71 -1.61 -17.68
N LYS A 370 15.26 -1.81 -16.48
CA LYS A 370 15.54 -0.72 -15.54
C LYS A 370 16.46 0.33 -16.13
N ALA A 371 17.53 -0.07 -16.81
CA ALA A 371 18.48 0.82 -17.46
C ALA A 371 17.87 1.67 -18.58
N SER A 372 16.68 1.30 -19.08
CA SER A 372 15.95 2.08 -20.09
C SER A 372 15.17 3.28 -19.53
N TYR A 373 15.04 3.38 -18.21
CA TYR A 373 14.35 4.47 -17.53
C TYR A 373 15.35 5.57 -17.10
N PRO A 374 14.86 6.83 -16.94
CA PRO A 374 15.67 7.86 -16.28
C PRO A 374 16.05 7.41 -14.87
N GLU A 375 17.34 7.53 -14.55
CA GLU A 375 17.83 7.12 -13.24
C GLU A 375 17.80 8.29 -12.27
N TYR A 376 17.15 8.08 -11.13
CA TYR A 376 17.06 9.01 -10.00
C TYR A 376 17.36 8.28 -8.70
N PHE A 377 17.98 9.01 -7.77
CA PHE A 377 18.35 8.52 -6.45
C PHE A 377 17.64 9.34 -5.36
N MET A 378 17.10 8.63 -4.39
CA MET A 378 16.35 9.25 -3.30
C MET A 378 17.06 9.10 -1.96
N ALA A 379 17.20 10.22 -1.23
CA ALA A 379 17.60 10.23 0.17
C ALA A 379 16.38 10.46 1.07
N LYS A 380 16.26 9.64 2.13
CA LYS A 380 15.14 9.68 3.09
C LYS A 380 15.66 10.05 4.48
N ASN A 381 15.46 11.29 4.87
CA ASN A 381 15.91 11.88 6.12
C ASN A 381 14.75 12.32 7.00
N ARG A 382 15.04 12.74 8.23
CA ARG A 382 14.09 13.36 9.15
C ARG A 382 14.75 14.44 9.99
N ILE A 383 13.93 15.36 10.48
CA ILE A 383 14.31 16.35 11.47
C ILE A 383 13.52 16.07 12.73
N ASP A 384 14.23 15.77 13.83
CA ASP A 384 13.61 15.66 15.15
C ASP A 384 13.42 17.09 15.71
N LEU A 385 12.20 17.42 16.12
CA LEU A 385 11.83 18.74 16.64
C LEU A 385 11.43 18.65 18.11
N THR A 386 11.46 19.79 18.79
CA THR A 386 10.88 19.88 20.13
C THR A 386 9.35 19.72 20.05
N PRO A 387 8.68 19.13 21.06
CA PRO A 387 7.23 18.99 21.06
C PRO A 387 6.45 20.30 20.93
N THR A 388 7.10 21.42 21.23
CA THR A 388 6.53 22.78 21.18
C THR A 388 6.80 23.51 19.87
N ALA A 389 7.51 22.89 18.90
CA ALA A 389 7.82 23.52 17.62
C ALA A 389 6.55 23.69 16.78
N ASP A 390 6.34 24.89 16.26
CA ASP A 390 5.27 25.17 15.29
C ASP A 390 5.73 24.77 13.89
N ILE A 391 5.44 23.49 13.54
CA ILE A 391 5.84 22.91 12.26
C ILE A 391 5.21 23.66 11.09
N ASP A 392 3.97 24.10 11.23
CA ASP A 392 3.23 24.76 10.15
C ASP A 392 3.83 26.15 9.86
N ALA A 393 4.24 26.89 10.91
CA ALA A 393 4.98 28.14 10.75
C ALA A 393 6.37 27.94 10.10
N ILE A 394 7.06 26.86 10.45
CA ILE A 394 8.36 26.50 9.83
C ILE A 394 8.17 26.22 8.34
N LEU A 395 7.21 25.39 7.96
CA LEU A 395 6.92 25.05 6.56
C LEU A 395 6.48 26.30 5.76
N ALA A 396 5.72 27.23 6.37
CA ALA A 396 5.36 28.50 5.73
C ALA A 396 6.61 29.34 5.41
N LYS A 397 7.56 29.46 6.34
CA LYS A 397 8.84 30.17 6.09
C LYS A 397 9.68 29.51 5.00
N VAL A 398 9.69 28.16 4.94
CA VAL A 398 10.38 27.45 3.85
C VAL A 398 9.80 27.84 2.50
N LYS A 399 8.47 27.94 2.37
CA LYS A 399 7.81 28.39 1.13
C LYS A 399 8.23 29.81 0.74
N GLU A 400 8.37 30.71 1.69
CA GLU A 400 8.83 32.07 1.43
C GLU A 400 10.25 32.10 0.89
N VAL A 401 11.18 31.34 1.50
CA VAL A 401 12.60 31.27 1.10
C VAL A 401 12.75 30.71 -0.33
N TYR A 402 11.93 29.74 -0.70
CA TYR A 402 12.00 29.08 -2.00
C TYR A 402 10.88 29.55 -2.97
N SER A 403 10.33 30.74 -2.76
CA SER A 403 9.21 31.28 -3.56
C SER A 403 9.52 31.45 -5.05
N ASN A 404 10.78 31.41 -5.47
CA ASN A 404 11.20 31.45 -6.88
C ASN A 404 11.19 30.05 -7.55
N GLU A 405 11.00 28.99 -6.78
CA GLU A 405 10.94 27.62 -7.28
C GLU A 405 9.49 27.15 -7.41
N GLU A 406 9.27 26.06 -8.15
CA GLU A 406 7.97 25.42 -8.22
C GLU A 406 7.65 24.73 -6.90
N ILE A 407 6.62 25.19 -6.19
CA ILE A 407 6.19 24.65 -4.90
C ILE A 407 4.84 23.93 -5.04
N ILE A 408 4.77 22.72 -4.48
CA ILE A 408 3.51 21.97 -4.29
C ILE A 408 3.31 21.79 -2.79
N ASP A 409 2.18 22.28 -2.25
CA ASP A 409 1.90 22.35 -0.81
C ASP A 409 0.61 21.62 -0.37
N ILE A 410 0.16 20.65 -1.15
CA ILE A 410 -1.03 19.85 -0.84
C ILE A 410 -0.82 18.86 0.32
N ASP A 411 0.43 18.55 0.68
CA ASP A 411 0.81 17.74 1.85
C ASP A 411 2.23 18.12 2.27
N GLY A 412 2.36 19.06 3.21
CA GLY A 412 3.65 19.66 3.55
C GLY A 412 4.16 20.62 2.48
N VAL A 413 5.43 20.58 2.15
CA VAL A 413 6.06 21.45 1.15
C VAL A 413 7.00 20.63 0.26
N LYS A 414 6.66 20.47 -1.00
CA LYS A 414 7.56 19.94 -2.03
C LYS A 414 8.08 21.07 -2.89
N ILE A 415 9.39 21.17 -3.01
CA ILE A 415 10.11 22.16 -3.83
C ILE A 415 10.69 21.39 -5.02
N ASN A 416 10.29 21.74 -6.23
CA ASN A 416 10.82 21.18 -7.46
C ASN A 416 11.89 22.11 -8.02
N PHE A 417 13.09 21.56 -8.24
CA PHE A 417 14.17 22.19 -8.98
C PHE A 417 14.25 21.58 -10.39
N ALA A 418 15.10 22.12 -11.24
CA ALA A 418 15.23 21.65 -12.63
C ALA A 418 15.44 20.12 -12.74
N ASN A 419 16.37 19.56 -11.96
CA ASN A 419 16.76 18.13 -12.03
C ASN A 419 16.60 17.39 -10.70
N SER A 420 16.01 18.00 -9.69
CA SER A 420 15.87 17.44 -8.35
C SER A 420 14.60 17.95 -7.69
N TRP A 421 14.25 17.36 -6.55
CA TRP A 421 13.20 17.88 -5.68
C TRP A 421 13.48 17.54 -4.22
N VAL A 422 12.87 18.29 -3.31
CA VAL A 422 12.84 17.97 -1.88
C VAL A 422 11.42 18.13 -1.34
N HIS A 423 10.98 17.18 -0.52
CA HIS A 423 9.67 17.18 0.12
C HIS A 423 9.81 17.15 1.63
N LEU A 424 9.30 18.18 2.30
CA LEU A 424 9.23 18.31 3.74
C LEU A 424 7.80 18.06 4.21
N ARG A 425 7.61 17.04 5.05
CA ARG A 425 6.29 16.61 5.48
C ARG A 425 6.24 16.38 6.98
N LYS A 426 5.24 16.97 7.63
CA LYS A 426 4.92 16.73 9.05
C LYS A 426 4.55 15.26 9.28
N SER A 427 5.10 14.65 10.32
CA SER A 427 4.61 13.34 10.77
C SER A 427 3.31 13.50 11.55
N ASN A 428 2.34 12.63 11.29
CA ASN A 428 1.08 12.61 12.03
C ASN A 428 1.19 11.93 13.41
N THR A 429 2.32 11.31 13.71
CA THR A 429 2.49 10.45 14.91
C THR A 429 3.62 10.86 15.81
N GLU A 430 4.56 11.67 15.31
CA GLU A 430 5.79 12.05 16.01
C GLU A 430 6.11 13.53 15.74
N PRO A 431 6.77 14.24 16.65
CA PRO A 431 7.19 15.62 16.45
C PRO A 431 8.41 15.70 15.51
N ILE A 432 8.26 15.20 14.29
CA ILE A 432 9.31 15.20 13.27
C ILE A 432 8.81 15.78 11.94
N ILE A 433 9.73 16.28 11.16
CA ILE A 433 9.54 16.55 9.73
C ILE A 433 10.31 15.48 8.94
N ARG A 434 9.63 14.75 8.08
CA ARG A 434 10.26 13.87 7.09
C ARG A 434 10.82 14.73 5.97
N VAL A 435 12.04 14.44 5.55
CA VAL A 435 12.74 15.19 4.47
C VAL A 435 13.17 14.15 3.44
N TYR A 436 12.46 14.10 2.34
CA TYR A 436 12.81 13.24 1.21
C TYR A 436 13.33 14.14 0.09
N SER A 437 14.42 13.73 -0.52
CA SER A 437 15.06 14.43 -1.63
C SER A 437 15.43 13.47 -2.74
N GLU A 438 15.34 13.90 -3.98
CA GLU A 438 15.68 13.13 -5.16
C GLU A 438 16.55 13.97 -6.11
N ALA A 439 17.58 13.35 -6.66
CA ALA A 439 18.49 13.96 -7.63
C ALA A 439 19.08 12.91 -8.59
N SER A 440 19.97 13.35 -9.50
CA SER A 440 20.62 12.50 -10.49
C SER A 440 21.64 11.54 -9.89
N THR A 441 22.13 11.83 -8.69
CA THR A 441 23.03 10.97 -7.92
C THR A 441 22.59 10.91 -6.47
N LEU A 442 22.97 9.84 -5.75
CA LEU A 442 22.68 9.71 -4.32
C LEU A 442 23.34 10.84 -3.53
N GLN A 443 24.58 11.19 -3.86
CA GLN A 443 25.30 12.28 -3.20
C GLN A 443 24.57 13.62 -3.33
N GLU A 444 24.12 13.97 -4.54
CA GLU A 444 23.33 15.21 -4.76
C GLU A 444 22.00 15.18 -3.99
N ALA A 445 21.34 14.03 -3.91
CA ALA A 445 20.11 13.89 -3.14
C ALA A 445 20.36 14.09 -1.64
N GLU A 446 21.42 13.50 -1.09
CA GLU A 446 21.83 13.67 0.31
C GLU A 446 22.18 15.13 0.61
N GLU A 447 23.03 15.75 -0.19
CA GLU A 447 23.45 17.16 -0.05
C GLU A 447 22.23 18.11 -0.10
N LEU A 448 21.27 17.86 -0.99
CA LEU A 448 20.02 18.63 -1.06
C LEU A 448 19.19 18.46 0.21
N GLY A 449 19.05 17.25 0.71
CA GLY A 449 18.35 16.95 1.97
C GLY A 449 18.99 17.66 3.17
N GLU A 450 20.30 17.56 3.32
CA GLU A 450 21.08 18.21 4.39
C GLU A 450 20.96 19.73 4.34
N LYS A 451 21.02 20.33 3.16
CA LYS A 451 20.83 21.78 2.97
C LYS A 451 19.47 22.23 3.50
N LEU A 452 18.39 21.49 3.17
CA LEU A 452 17.05 21.84 3.66
C LEU A 452 16.89 21.59 5.17
N ILE A 453 17.52 20.54 5.70
CA ILE A 453 17.57 20.29 7.16
C ILE A 453 18.21 21.49 7.88
N ALA A 454 19.35 21.96 7.39
CA ALA A 454 20.03 23.13 7.97
C ALA A 454 19.17 24.40 7.92
N VAL A 455 18.47 24.64 6.82
CA VAL A 455 17.53 25.77 6.68
C VAL A 455 16.41 25.66 7.72
N VAL A 456 15.75 24.50 7.84
CA VAL A 456 14.67 24.29 8.82
C VAL A 456 15.17 24.45 10.25
N GLN A 457 16.33 23.89 10.59
CA GLN A 457 16.92 24.00 11.93
C GLN A 457 17.27 25.45 12.30
N SER A 458 17.67 26.28 11.32
CA SER A 458 17.91 27.69 11.54
C SER A 458 16.64 28.50 11.86
N MET A 459 15.49 28.02 11.38
CA MET A 459 14.18 28.66 11.60
C MET A 459 13.49 28.17 12.88
N ALA A 460 13.88 27.01 13.38
CA ALA A 460 13.32 26.42 14.60
C ALA A 460 13.97 26.91 15.89
N LYS A 461 15.04 27.71 15.79
CA LYS A 461 15.71 28.41 16.92
C LYS A 461 15.02 29.73 17.20
#